data_ee4293a75da05323e54d8cd8c9691eee
#
_entry.id   ee4293a75da05323e54d8cd8c9691eee
#
_cell.length_a   1.000
_cell.length_b   1.000
_cell.length_c   1.000
_cell.angle_alpha   90.00
_cell.angle_beta   90.00
_cell.angle_gamma   90.00
#
_symmetry.space_group_name_H-M   'P 1'
#
loop_
_entity.id
_entity.type
_entity.pdbx_description
1 polymer ?
#
loop_
_entity_poly.entity_id
_entity_poly.type
_entity_poly.pdbx_seq_one_letter_code
_entity_poly.pdbx_strand_id
1 'polypeptide(L)'
;MKKALIILALIVLVVVPVMAKKGATAIGGEAGYPATGITFRFDMNDKLNGFATAGFWYYGGIEALVGAEYKVAQFKIGNEDFYVCVGGEAGAMIAFNKDVKAKVVAAAEGSLNWDFTINNKSDFTVYLRLGPGVGFTFTDEGVKIGPDFIGALGLVYYF
;
A
#
# COMPACT_ATOMS: atom_id res chain seq x y z
N MET A 1 12.03 -10.81 -18.15
CA MET A 1 11.39 -9.56 -17.68
C MET A 1 9.89 -9.49 -18.01
N LYS A 2 9.43 -9.60 -19.27
CA LYS A 2 7.99 -9.53 -19.63
C LYS A 2 7.11 -10.54 -18.88
N LYS A 3 7.58 -11.78 -18.65
CA LYS A 3 6.82 -12.81 -17.94
C LYS A 3 6.63 -12.52 -16.45
N ALA A 4 7.62 -11.91 -15.79
CA ALA A 4 7.51 -11.52 -14.38
C ALA A 4 6.51 -10.37 -14.18
N LEU A 5 6.46 -9.43 -15.10
CA LEU A 5 5.51 -8.32 -15.08
C LEU A 5 4.06 -8.80 -15.26
N ILE A 6 3.85 -9.79 -16.14
CA ILE A 6 2.55 -10.41 -16.38
C ILE A 6 2.10 -11.19 -15.14
N ILE A 7 3.00 -11.91 -14.49
CA ILE A 7 2.70 -12.66 -13.26
C ILE A 7 2.36 -11.69 -12.11
N LEU A 8 3.12 -10.60 -11.95
CA LEU A 8 2.84 -9.58 -10.95
C LEU A 8 1.49 -8.89 -11.19
N ALA A 9 1.19 -8.52 -12.43
CA ALA A 9 -0.11 -7.96 -12.82
C ALA A 9 -1.27 -8.95 -12.62
N LEU A 10 -1.05 -10.22 -12.91
CA LEU A 10 -2.04 -11.28 -12.67
C LEU A 10 -2.27 -11.54 -11.17
N ILE A 11 -1.24 -11.49 -10.34
CA ILE A 11 -1.38 -11.62 -8.89
C ILE A 11 -2.21 -10.47 -8.34
N VAL A 12 -1.92 -9.21 -8.74
CA VAL A 12 -2.72 -8.04 -8.33
C VAL A 12 -4.16 -8.16 -8.82
N LEU A 13 -4.39 -8.57 -10.08
CA LEU A 13 -5.73 -8.73 -10.66
C LEU A 13 -6.56 -9.87 -10.06
N VAL A 14 -5.90 -10.94 -9.57
CA VAL A 14 -6.60 -12.10 -8.99
C VAL A 14 -6.85 -11.93 -7.49
N VAL A 15 -5.95 -11.25 -6.78
CA VAL A 15 -6.09 -11.06 -5.32
C VAL A 15 -7.18 -10.04 -4.99
N VAL A 16 -7.33 -8.98 -5.79
CA VAL A 16 -8.31 -7.91 -5.53
C VAL A 16 -9.78 -8.40 -5.54
N PRO A 17 -10.27 -9.19 -6.51
CA PRO A 17 -11.68 -9.59 -6.54
C PRO A 17 -12.05 -10.75 -5.61
N VAL A 18 -11.09 -11.58 -5.19
CA VAL A 18 -11.37 -12.76 -4.35
C VAL A 18 -11.65 -12.38 -2.89
N MET A 19 -11.20 -11.22 -2.45
CA MET A 19 -11.34 -10.78 -1.07
C MET A 19 -12.49 -9.78 -0.83
N ALA A 20 -13.16 -9.32 -1.88
CA ALA A 20 -14.29 -8.38 -1.80
C ALA A 20 -15.57 -9.09 -1.37
N LYS A 21 -15.69 -9.43 -0.09
CA LYS A 21 -16.93 -9.86 0.51
C LYS A 21 -17.55 -8.69 1.26
N LYS A 22 -18.52 -7.97 0.60
CA LYS A 22 -19.39 -6.94 1.22
C LYS A 22 -18.64 -5.83 2.00
N GLY A 23 -17.59 -5.30 1.47
CA GLY A 23 -16.94 -4.12 2.02
C GLY A 23 -16.89 -3.01 0.98
N ALA A 24 -16.80 -1.80 1.41
CA ALA A 24 -16.54 -0.69 0.52
C ALA A 24 -15.18 -0.89 -0.16
N THR A 25 -15.13 -0.63 -1.45
CA THR A 25 -13.91 -0.59 -2.22
C THR A 25 -13.55 0.86 -2.50
N ALA A 26 -12.28 1.20 -2.37
CA ALA A 26 -11.80 2.54 -2.62
C ALA A 26 -10.67 2.55 -3.63
N ILE A 27 -10.57 3.64 -4.37
CA ILE A 27 -9.46 3.93 -5.27
C ILE A 27 -8.92 5.32 -5.01
N GLY A 28 -7.62 5.49 -5.16
CA GLY A 28 -7.00 6.79 -4.99
C GLY A 28 -5.53 6.81 -5.34
N GLY A 29 -4.81 7.70 -4.72
CA GLY A 29 -3.38 7.84 -4.90
C GLY A 29 -2.64 7.91 -3.58
N GLU A 30 -1.39 7.50 -3.61
CA GLU A 30 -0.48 7.70 -2.49
C GLU A 30 0.87 8.20 -2.97
N ALA A 31 1.51 8.97 -2.11
CA ALA A 31 2.88 9.44 -2.29
C ALA A 31 3.70 9.05 -1.08
N GLY A 32 4.85 8.44 -1.32
CA GLY A 32 5.69 7.96 -0.23
C GLY A 32 6.88 7.13 -0.69
N TYR A 33 7.45 6.40 0.24
CA TYR A 33 8.47 5.41 0.02
C TYR A 33 7.95 4.05 0.54
N PRO A 34 8.13 2.96 -0.18
CA PRO A 34 8.85 2.86 -1.45
C PRO A 34 8.08 3.39 -2.66
N ALA A 35 6.75 3.52 -2.61
CA ALA A 35 5.85 3.77 -3.72
C ALA A 35 5.27 5.18 -3.81
N THR A 36 5.08 5.62 -5.04
CA THR A 36 4.15 6.71 -5.37
C THR A 36 3.30 6.26 -6.55
N GLY A 37 1.99 6.15 -6.35
CA GLY A 37 1.14 5.57 -7.38
C GLY A 37 -0.35 5.55 -7.08
N ILE A 38 -1.03 4.67 -7.78
CA ILE A 38 -2.46 4.40 -7.60
C ILE A 38 -2.62 3.31 -6.56
N THR A 39 -3.48 3.55 -5.59
CA THR A 39 -3.80 2.60 -4.54
C THR A 39 -5.27 2.18 -4.59
N PHE A 40 -5.50 0.91 -4.31
CA PHE A 40 -6.80 0.32 -4.09
C PHE A 40 -6.88 -0.12 -2.64
N ARG A 41 -7.97 0.21 -1.95
CA ARG A 41 -8.27 -0.29 -0.62
C ARG A 41 -9.59 -1.05 -0.64
N PHE A 42 -9.72 -2.05 0.22
CA PHE A 42 -10.92 -2.85 0.33
C PHE A 42 -11.10 -3.34 1.77
N ASP A 43 -12.31 -3.18 2.29
CA ASP A 43 -12.66 -3.64 3.61
C ASP A 43 -12.94 -5.14 3.56
N MET A 44 -12.13 -5.94 4.25
CA MET A 44 -12.36 -7.37 4.42
C MET A 44 -13.44 -7.65 5.47
N ASN A 45 -13.46 -6.80 6.50
CA ASN A 45 -14.48 -6.75 7.56
C ASN A 45 -14.37 -5.41 8.30
N ASP A 46 -15.18 -5.20 9.34
CA ASP A 46 -15.25 -3.95 10.12
C ASP A 46 -13.91 -3.49 10.72
N LYS A 47 -12.95 -4.38 10.85
CA LYS A 47 -11.66 -4.11 11.49
C LYS A 47 -10.45 -4.37 10.60
N LEU A 48 -10.60 -5.12 9.53
CA LEU A 48 -9.49 -5.53 8.68
C LEU A 48 -9.65 -4.96 7.28
N ASN A 49 -8.68 -4.16 6.87
CA ASN A 49 -8.59 -3.58 5.53
C ASN A 49 -7.42 -4.18 4.79
N GLY A 50 -7.61 -4.45 3.51
CA GLY A 50 -6.53 -4.77 2.57
C GLY A 50 -6.25 -3.59 1.66
N PHE A 51 -5.05 -3.53 1.12
CA PHE A 51 -4.69 -2.55 0.11
C PHE A 51 -3.68 -3.09 -0.89
N ALA A 52 -3.69 -2.49 -2.08
CA ALA A 52 -2.70 -2.75 -3.12
C ALA A 52 -2.35 -1.45 -3.81
N THR A 53 -1.06 -1.18 -4.00
CA THR A 53 -0.56 0.00 -4.71
C THR A 53 0.29 -0.43 -5.88
N ALA A 54 0.13 0.26 -7.01
CA ALA A 54 0.99 0.16 -8.17
C ALA A 54 1.45 1.54 -8.61
N GLY A 55 2.73 1.70 -8.87
CA GLY A 55 3.26 3.02 -9.16
C GLY A 55 4.71 3.03 -9.57
N PHE A 56 5.34 4.15 -9.26
CA PHE A 56 6.73 4.41 -9.58
C PHE A 56 7.58 4.40 -8.31
N TRP A 57 8.70 3.72 -8.41
CA TRP A 57 9.70 3.74 -7.37
C TRP A 57 10.55 5.01 -7.44
N TYR A 58 10.82 5.58 -6.26
CA TYR A 58 11.54 6.85 -6.11
C TYR A 58 12.91 6.87 -6.83
N TYR A 59 13.64 5.75 -6.87
CA TYR A 59 14.94 5.66 -7.54
C TYR A 59 14.86 5.32 -9.03
N GLY A 60 13.68 5.41 -9.64
CA GLY A 60 13.46 5.10 -11.04
C GLY A 60 13.18 3.62 -11.27
N GLY A 61 11.91 3.32 -11.50
CA GLY A 61 11.41 1.97 -11.71
C GLY A 61 9.91 1.92 -11.55
N ILE A 62 9.39 0.73 -11.62
CA ILE A 62 7.99 0.42 -11.33
C ILE A 62 7.92 -0.45 -10.09
N GLU A 63 6.84 -0.32 -9.36
CA GLU A 63 6.61 -1.14 -8.17
C GLU A 63 5.16 -1.54 -8.03
N ALA A 64 4.97 -2.60 -7.27
CA ALA A 64 3.68 -3.01 -6.74
C ALA A 64 3.87 -3.45 -5.30
N LEU A 65 2.96 -3.07 -4.44
CA LEU A 65 2.91 -3.51 -3.06
C LEU A 65 1.50 -3.92 -2.67
N VAL A 66 1.42 -4.80 -1.69
CA VAL A 66 0.17 -5.27 -1.10
C VAL A 66 0.33 -5.32 0.40
N GLY A 67 -0.74 -5.05 1.12
CA GLY A 67 -0.73 -5.10 2.57
C GLY A 67 -2.11 -5.27 3.16
N ALA A 68 -2.11 -5.41 4.48
CA ALA A 68 -3.34 -5.43 5.26
C ALA A 68 -3.09 -4.76 6.61
N GLU A 69 -4.09 -4.04 7.08
CA GLU A 69 -4.05 -3.33 8.35
C GLU A 69 -5.28 -3.64 9.21
N TYR A 70 -5.06 -3.76 10.50
CA TYR A 70 -6.10 -4.03 11.50
C TYR A 70 -6.35 -2.78 12.33
N LYS A 71 -7.61 -2.35 12.44
CA LYS A 71 -8.08 -1.21 13.22
C LYS A 71 -7.99 -1.54 14.71
N VAL A 72 -7.07 -0.88 15.41
CA VAL A 72 -6.82 -1.10 16.84
C VAL A 72 -7.49 -0.06 17.73
N ALA A 73 -7.73 1.15 17.20
CA ALA A 73 -8.42 2.21 17.93
C ALA A 73 -9.23 3.08 16.96
N GLN A 74 -10.29 3.68 17.49
CA GLN A 74 -11.12 4.67 16.81
C GLN A 74 -11.40 5.81 17.78
N PHE A 75 -11.36 7.03 17.27
CA PHE A 75 -11.72 8.23 18.03
C PHE A 75 -12.31 9.30 17.10
N LYS A 76 -12.95 10.30 17.68
CA LYS A 76 -13.54 11.42 16.92
C LYS A 76 -12.86 12.74 17.28
N ILE A 77 -12.65 13.56 16.26
CA ILE A 77 -12.28 14.96 16.44
C ILE A 77 -13.40 15.80 15.76
N GLY A 78 -14.22 16.46 16.58
CA GLY A 78 -15.44 17.08 16.08
C GLY A 78 -16.43 16.02 15.58
N ASN A 79 -16.81 16.11 14.32
CA ASN A 79 -17.72 15.16 13.67
C ASN A 79 -17.00 14.10 12.82
N GLU A 80 -15.68 14.19 12.73
CA GLU A 80 -14.87 13.33 11.85
C GLU A 80 -14.34 12.11 12.60
N ASP A 81 -14.31 10.97 11.91
CA ASP A 81 -13.81 9.70 12.44
C ASP A 81 -12.34 9.51 12.10
N PHE A 82 -11.57 9.12 13.09
CA PHE A 82 -10.15 8.77 12.97
C PHE A 82 -9.91 7.36 13.45
N TYR A 83 -9.04 6.64 12.77
CA TYR A 83 -8.66 5.27 13.10
C TYR A 83 -7.15 5.13 13.20
N VAL A 84 -6.70 4.41 14.21
CA VAL A 84 -5.32 3.93 14.29
C VAL A 84 -5.33 2.47 13.89
N CYS A 85 -4.49 2.12 12.93
CA CYS A 85 -4.34 0.74 12.48
C CYS A 85 -2.90 0.27 12.66
N VAL A 86 -2.74 -1.03 12.75
CA VAL A 86 -1.45 -1.72 12.69
C VAL A 86 -1.53 -2.81 11.64
N GLY A 87 -0.44 -3.03 10.93
CA GLY A 87 -0.49 -3.96 9.82
C GLY A 87 0.88 -4.35 9.32
N GLY A 88 0.90 -4.78 8.08
CA GLY A 88 2.12 -5.08 7.37
C GLY A 88 1.90 -5.07 5.86
N GLU A 89 2.99 -4.80 5.15
CA GLU A 89 3.00 -4.79 3.70
C GLU A 89 4.22 -5.50 3.14
N ALA A 90 4.07 -5.95 1.91
CA ALA A 90 5.18 -6.45 1.11
C ALA A 90 5.09 -5.88 -0.30
N GLY A 91 6.23 -5.53 -0.86
CA GLY A 91 6.31 -4.95 -2.19
C GLY A 91 7.49 -5.47 -3.00
N ALA A 92 7.36 -5.35 -4.30
CA ALA A 92 8.41 -5.66 -5.25
C ALA A 92 8.58 -4.49 -6.23
N MET A 93 9.82 -4.13 -6.46
CA MET A 93 10.25 -3.02 -7.31
C MET A 93 11.17 -3.55 -8.39
N ILE A 94 10.98 -3.09 -9.62
CA ILE A 94 11.88 -3.36 -10.74
C ILE A 94 12.49 -2.02 -11.14
N ALA A 95 13.80 -1.90 -10.96
CA ALA A 95 14.52 -0.68 -11.28
C ALA A 95 14.84 -0.58 -12.77
N PHE A 96 14.86 0.65 -13.27
CA PHE A 96 15.39 0.98 -14.60
C PHE A 96 16.87 1.36 -14.53
N ASN A 97 17.44 1.32 -13.34
CA ASN A 97 18.85 1.62 -13.07
C ASN A 97 19.74 0.43 -13.45
N LYS A 98 21.02 0.70 -13.76
CA LYS A 98 22.00 -0.35 -14.10
C LYS A 98 22.53 -1.09 -12.87
N ASP A 99 22.57 -0.41 -11.71
CA ASP A 99 23.20 -0.95 -10.50
C ASP A 99 22.24 -1.78 -9.64
N VAL A 100 20.94 -1.49 -9.71
CA VAL A 100 19.88 -2.20 -8.98
C VAL A 100 18.90 -2.77 -9.99
N LYS A 101 18.69 -4.07 -9.97
CA LYS A 101 17.75 -4.76 -10.88
C LYS A 101 16.35 -4.84 -10.31
N ALA A 102 16.26 -5.18 -9.05
CA ALA A 102 15.00 -5.32 -8.33
C ALA A 102 15.22 -5.14 -6.83
N LYS A 103 14.15 -4.83 -6.13
CA LYS A 103 14.10 -4.82 -4.67
C LYS A 103 12.79 -5.46 -4.21
N VAL A 104 12.85 -6.22 -3.14
CA VAL A 104 11.66 -6.69 -2.41
C VAL A 104 11.73 -6.09 -1.02
N VAL A 105 10.62 -5.60 -0.52
CA VAL A 105 10.50 -5.06 0.83
C VAL A 105 9.39 -5.80 1.57
N ALA A 106 9.57 -6.02 2.86
CA ALA A 106 8.54 -6.44 3.78
C ALA A 106 8.63 -5.57 5.04
N ALA A 107 7.51 -5.04 5.48
CA ALA A 107 7.47 -4.11 6.60
C ALA A 107 6.28 -4.36 7.52
N ALA A 108 6.47 -4.04 8.80
CA ALA A 108 5.36 -3.81 9.72
C ALA A 108 5.01 -2.33 9.70
N GLU A 109 3.75 -2.00 9.86
CA GLU A 109 3.29 -0.61 9.77
C GLU A 109 2.33 -0.22 10.87
N GLY A 110 2.31 1.07 11.17
CA GLY A 110 1.24 1.76 11.85
C GLY A 110 0.65 2.82 10.95
N SER A 111 -0.67 2.98 10.95
CA SER A 111 -1.32 4.02 10.18
C SER A 111 -2.32 4.82 10.99
N LEU A 112 -2.47 6.09 10.60
CA LEU A 112 -3.54 6.97 11.03
C LEU A 112 -4.41 7.25 9.81
N ASN A 113 -5.69 6.94 9.93
CA ASN A 113 -6.67 7.12 8.88
C ASN A 113 -7.72 8.14 9.35
N TRP A 114 -8.07 9.06 8.49
CA TRP A 114 -9.14 10.06 8.70
C TRP A 114 -10.21 9.88 7.64
N ASP A 115 -11.41 9.48 8.08
CA ASP A 115 -12.58 9.32 7.23
C ASP A 115 -13.42 10.58 7.26
N PHE A 116 -13.81 11.06 6.09
CA PHE A 116 -14.69 12.21 5.94
C PHE A 116 -15.60 12.08 4.72
N THR A 117 -16.76 12.71 4.79
CA THR A 117 -17.77 12.67 3.74
C THR A 117 -18.00 14.06 3.16
N ILE A 118 -17.95 14.18 1.83
CA ILE A 118 -18.26 15.42 1.13
C ILE A 118 -19.70 15.38 0.64
N ASN A 119 -20.48 16.43 1.00
CA ASN A 119 -21.88 16.61 0.58
C ASN A 119 -22.80 15.42 0.93
N ASN A 120 -22.50 14.66 1.98
CA ASN A 120 -23.22 13.45 2.41
C ASN A 120 -23.38 12.40 1.28
N LYS A 121 -22.44 12.34 0.34
CA LYS A 121 -22.53 11.44 -0.82
C LYS A 121 -21.23 10.76 -1.21
N SER A 122 -20.13 11.33 -0.82
CA SER A 122 -18.81 10.87 -1.26
C SER A 122 -17.91 10.65 -0.06
N ASP A 123 -17.55 9.42 0.18
CA ASP A 123 -16.72 9.02 1.31
C ASP A 123 -15.25 8.94 0.90
N PHE A 124 -14.40 9.56 1.71
CA PHE A 124 -12.96 9.63 1.49
C PHE A 124 -12.22 9.21 2.75
N THR A 125 -11.04 8.64 2.56
CA THR A 125 -10.06 8.46 3.63
C THR A 125 -8.74 9.10 3.23
N VAL A 126 -8.22 9.99 4.07
CA VAL A 126 -6.80 10.38 4.07
C VAL A 126 -6.08 9.50 5.06
N TYR A 127 -4.93 8.97 4.70
CA TYR A 127 -4.14 8.12 5.59
C TYR A 127 -2.66 8.46 5.55
N LEU A 128 -2.00 8.24 6.68
CA LEU A 128 -0.56 8.27 6.84
C LEU A 128 -0.12 6.89 7.36
N ARG A 129 0.78 6.22 6.64
CA ARG A 129 1.39 4.94 7.03
C ARG A 129 2.87 5.14 7.29
N LEU A 130 3.39 4.51 8.33
CA LEU A 130 4.81 4.54 8.68
C LEU A 130 5.21 3.22 9.31
N GLY A 131 6.41 2.73 8.99
CA GLY A 131 6.89 1.53 9.66
C GLY A 131 8.29 1.06 9.29
N PRO A 132 8.91 0.25 10.16
CA PRO A 132 10.18 -0.39 9.87
C PRO A 132 10.00 -1.62 8.98
N GLY A 133 11.00 -1.89 8.16
CA GLY A 133 11.01 -3.03 7.25
C GLY A 133 12.38 -3.63 7.04
N VAL A 134 12.39 -4.64 6.17
CA VAL A 134 13.59 -5.29 5.65
C VAL A 134 13.53 -5.29 4.13
N GLY A 135 14.61 -4.85 3.50
CA GLY A 135 14.76 -4.81 2.06
C GLY A 135 15.75 -5.87 1.54
N PHE A 136 15.38 -6.52 0.44
CA PHE A 136 16.21 -7.45 -0.32
C PHE A 136 16.51 -6.81 -1.67
N THR A 137 17.70 -6.26 -1.84
CA THR A 137 18.12 -5.58 -3.06
C THR A 137 18.94 -6.52 -3.94
N PHE A 138 18.49 -6.73 -5.17
CA PHE A 138 19.12 -7.57 -6.16
C PHE A 138 20.01 -6.72 -7.08
N THR A 139 21.30 -7.03 -7.11
CA THR A 139 22.32 -6.36 -7.92
C THR A 139 23.05 -7.38 -8.79
N ASP A 140 23.97 -6.95 -9.64
CA ASP A 140 24.85 -7.84 -10.40
C ASP A 140 25.82 -8.60 -9.50
N GLU A 141 26.17 -8.04 -8.35
CA GLU A 141 27.08 -8.63 -7.35
C GLU A 141 26.38 -9.65 -6.43
N GLY A 142 25.03 -9.73 -6.46
CA GLY A 142 24.24 -10.63 -5.63
C GLY A 142 23.11 -9.92 -4.89
N VAL A 143 22.64 -10.51 -3.79
CA VAL A 143 21.55 -10.00 -2.97
C VAL A 143 22.08 -9.32 -1.73
N LYS A 144 21.69 -8.07 -1.51
CA LYS A 144 22.00 -7.30 -0.28
C LYS A 144 20.74 -7.23 0.57
N ILE A 145 20.84 -7.61 1.84
CA ILE A 145 19.74 -7.56 2.82
C ILE A 145 20.06 -6.45 3.82
N GLY A 146 19.11 -5.61 4.11
CA GLY A 146 19.31 -4.51 5.06
C GLY A 146 18.00 -3.98 5.66
N PRO A 147 18.11 -3.16 6.72
CA PRO A 147 16.96 -2.47 7.25
C PRO A 147 16.37 -1.55 6.19
N ASP A 148 15.06 -1.43 6.22
CA ASP A 148 14.29 -0.56 5.36
C ASP A 148 13.25 0.20 6.18
N PHE A 149 12.60 1.14 5.57
CA PHE A 149 11.54 1.93 6.17
C PHE A 149 10.45 2.17 5.13
N ILE A 150 9.22 2.20 5.56
CA ILE A 150 8.10 2.59 4.72
C ILE A 150 7.45 3.87 5.26
N GLY A 151 6.92 4.68 4.35
CA GLY A 151 6.15 5.85 4.73
C GLY A 151 5.37 6.38 3.55
N ALA A 152 4.04 6.45 3.69
CA ALA A 152 3.14 6.91 2.64
C ALA A 152 2.03 7.79 3.19
N LEU A 153 1.71 8.83 2.44
CA LEU A 153 0.52 9.65 2.61
C LEU A 153 -0.39 9.41 1.41
N GLY A 154 -1.65 9.07 1.65
CA GLY A 154 -2.59 8.78 0.58
C GLY A 154 -3.97 9.35 0.81
N LEU A 155 -4.73 9.40 -0.27
CA LEU A 155 -6.14 9.77 -0.32
C LEU A 155 -6.88 8.78 -1.21
N VAL A 156 -7.95 8.20 -0.70
CA VAL A 156 -8.81 7.28 -1.44
C VAL A 156 -10.27 7.71 -1.37
N TYR A 157 -11.01 7.39 -2.41
CA TYR A 157 -12.45 7.56 -2.55
C TYR A 157 -13.14 6.20 -2.55
N TYR A 158 -14.19 6.04 -1.74
CA TYR A 158 -15.03 4.83 -1.66
C TYR A 158 -16.22 4.91 -2.59
N PHE A 159 -16.55 3.79 -3.22
CA PHE A 159 -17.66 3.67 -4.18
C PHE A 159 -18.44 2.35 -4.02
#